data_ad5b2415d3d8688e9e66c4c9f79ae73f
#
_entry.id   ad5b2415d3d8688e9e66c4c9f79ae73f
#
_cell.length_a   1.000
_cell.length_b   1.000
_cell.length_c   1.000
_cell.angle_alpha   90.00
_cell.angle_beta   90.00
_cell.angle_gamma   90.00
#
_symmetry.space_group_name_H-M   'P 1'
#
loop_
_entity.id
_entity.type
_entity.pdbx_description
1 polymer ?
#
loop_
_entity_poly.entity_id
_entity_poly.type
_entity_poly.pdbx_seq_one_letter_code
_entity_poly.pdbx_strand_id
1 'polypeptide(L)'
;GTGSFGHTVLKHFLTTDIGEIRIFSRDEKKQDDMRHELQAKYPEYAAKVKFYIGDVRNIQSLRDVMPGVHFIFHAAALKQVPSCEFFPMEAVRTNVEGTDNLLHAAMEAGVERVVCLSTDKAAYPINAMGISKAMMEHVITANARVSAQRGGPVICCTRYGNVMCSRGSVIPLFVDQIKNGEPITITDPDMTRFLMNLDEA
;
A
#
# COMPACT_ATOMS: atom_id res chain seq x y z
N GLY A 1 0.87 -4.96 -4.12
CA GLY A 1 -0.31 -5.53 -3.50
C GLY A 1 -1.56 -5.45 -4.38
N THR A 2 -2.66 -6.02 -3.91
CA THR A 2 -3.92 -6.24 -4.66
C THR A 2 -5.00 -5.16 -4.41
N GLY A 3 -4.63 -4.00 -3.86
CA GLY A 3 -5.51 -2.84 -3.69
C GLY A 3 -5.52 -1.93 -4.93
N SER A 4 -6.37 -0.87 -4.90
CA SER A 4 -6.48 0.10 -6.01
C SER A 4 -5.13 0.68 -6.42
N PHE A 5 -4.34 1.16 -5.47
CA PHE A 5 -2.98 1.65 -5.74
C PHE A 5 -2.09 0.59 -6.38
N GLY A 6 -2.09 -0.65 -5.87
CA GLY A 6 -1.29 -1.74 -6.45
C GLY A 6 -1.66 -2.08 -7.88
N HIS A 7 -2.96 -2.01 -8.23
CA HIS A 7 -3.42 -2.16 -9.61
C HIS A 7 -2.92 -1.02 -10.52
N THR A 8 -2.97 0.23 -10.04
CA THR A 8 -2.49 1.39 -10.82
C THR A 8 -0.99 1.30 -11.05
N VAL A 9 -0.20 1.03 -10.01
CA VAL A 9 1.25 0.83 -10.15
C VAL A 9 1.57 -0.31 -11.12
N LEU A 10 0.86 -1.44 -11.00
CA LEU A 10 1.04 -2.56 -11.91
C LEU A 10 0.78 -2.15 -13.37
N LYS A 11 -0.36 -1.51 -13.66
CA LYS A 11 -0.71 -1.06 -15.02
C LYS A 11 0.31 -0.06 -15.57
N HIS A 12 0.79 0.86 -14.75
CA HIS A 12 1.77 1.86 -15.15
C HIS A 12 3.09 1.22 -15.59
N PHE A 13 3.57 0.23 -14.84
CA PHE A 13 4.86 -0.41 -15.12
C PHE A 13 4.78 -1.63 -16.06
N LEU A 14 3.58 -2.16 -16.30
CA LEU A 14 3.39 -3.41 -17.06
C LEU A 14 3.97 -3.34 -18.48
N THR A 15 3.83 -2.19 -19.15
CA THR A 15 4.26 -1.96 -20.53
C THR A 15 5.68 -1.40 -20.65
N THR A 16 6.38 -1.21 -19.52
CA THR A 16 7.75 -0.71 -19.51
C THR A 16 8.76 -1.85 -19.74
N ASP A 17 10.05 -1.53 -19.74
CA ASP A 17 11.16 -2.46 -19.84
C ASP A 17 11.47 -3.27 -18.58
N ILE A 18 10.64 -3.14 -17.53
CA ILE A 18 10.75 -3.95 -16.31
C ILE A 18 10.66 -5.44 -16.64
N GLY A 19 11.63 -6.22 -16.21
CA GLY A 19 11.71 -7.65 -16.46
C GLY A 19 10.69 -8.48 -15.68
N GLU A 20 10.48 -8.17 -14.38
CA GLU A 20 9.56 -8.90 -13.50
C GLU A 20 8.88 -7.97 -12.49
N ILE A 21 7.59 -8.19 -12.25
CA ILE A 21 6.80 -7.51 -11.22
C ILE A 21 6.28 -8.55 -10.23
N ARG A 22 6.62 -8.41 -8.94
CA ARG A 22 6.17 -9.30 -7.88
C ARG A 22 5.01 -8.68 -7.11
N ILE A 23 3.87 -9.36 -7.10
CA ILE A 23 2.68 -8.98 -6.33
C ILE A 23 2.67 -9.79 -5.04
N PHE A 24 3.00 -9.14 -3.92
CA PHE A 24 2.99 -9.74 -2.60
C PHE A 24 1.74 -9.30 -1.82
N SER A 25 0.95 -10.24 -1.32
CA SER A 25 -0.31 -9.98 -0.60
C SER A 25 -0.77 -11.21 0.17
N ARG A 26 -1.54 -11.00 1.25
CA ARG A 26 -2.19 -12.07 2.01
C ARG A 26 -3.44 -12.64 1.34
N ASP A 27 -4.04 -11.86 0.44
CA ASP A 27 -5.37 -12.13 -0.12
C ASP A 27 -5.23 -12.93 -1.42
N GLU A 28 -5.36 -14.24 -1.31
CA GLU A 28 -5.29 -15.19 -2.41
C GLU A 28 -6.36 -14.90 -3.47
N LYS A 29 -7.60 -14.62 -3.03
CA LYS A 29 -8.71 -14.36 -3.96
C LYS A 29 -8.44 -13.14 -4.85
N LYS A 30 -7.96 -12.04 -4.25
CA LYS A 30 -7.62 -10.85 -5.03
C LYS A 30 -6.40 -11.05 -5.94
N GLN A 31 -5.46 -11.92 -5.56
CA GLN A 31 -4.36 -12.28 -6.45
C GLN A 31 -4.85 -13.08 -7.64
N ASP A 32 -5.77 -14.01 -7.43
CA ASP A 32 -6.37 -14.81 -8.47
C ASP A 32 -7.20 -13.95 -9.44
N ASP A 33 -8.05 -13.06 -8.92
CA ASP A 33 -8.81 -12.10 -9.73
C ASP A 33 -7.88 -11.22 -10.59
N MET A 34 -6.79 -10.72 -9.99
CA MET A 34 -5.78 -9.92 -10.71
C MET A 34 -5.08 -10.73 -11.80
N ARG A 35 -4.77 -12.01 -11.55
CA ARG A 35 -4.17 -12.92 -12.53
C ARG A 35 -5.09 -13.12 -13.74
N HIS A 36 -6.37 -13.40 -13.49
CA HIS A 36 -7.36 -13.55 -14.55
C HIS A 36 -7.56 -12.25 -15.35
N GLU A 37 -7.62 -11.10 -14.68
CA GLU A 37 -7.70 -9.81 -15.36
C GLU A 37 -6.48 -9.56 -16.28
N LEU A 38 -5.28 -9.86 -15.80
CA LEU A 38 -4.06 -9.71 -16.59
C LEU A 38 -4.05 -10.63 -17.82
N GLN A 39 -4.42 -11.90 -17.65
CA GLN A 39 -4.49 -12.86 -18.75
C GLN A 39 -5.51 -12.46 -19.81
N ALA A 40 -6.65 -11.87 -19.39
CA ALA A 40 -7.70 -11.45 -20.31
C ALA A 40 -7.35 -10.13 -21.04
N LYS A 41 -6.74 -9.15 -20.35
CA LYS A 41 -6.54 -7.81 -20.89
C LYS A 41 -5.12 -7.54 -21.42
N TYR A 42 -4.13 -8.24 -20.87
CA TYR A 42 -2.71 -8.02 -21.15
C TYR A 42 -1.93 -9.33 -21.26
N PRO A 43 -2.37 -10.28 -22.14
CA PRO A 43 -1.78 -11.63 -22.22
C PRO A 43 -0.28 -11.61 -22.54
N GLU A 44 0.18 -10.66 -23.34
CA GLU A 44 1.58 -10.50 -23.73
C GLU A 44 2.51 -10.12 -22.57
N TYR A 45 1.97 -9.50 -21.52
CA TYR A 45 2.73 -9.07 -20.34
C TYR A 45 2.49 -9.95 -19.11
N ALA A 46 1.52 -10.86 -19.16
CA ALA A 46 1.13 -11.67 -18.00
C ALA A 46 2.30 -12.48 -17.43
N ALA A 47 3.22 -12.92 -18.27
CA ALA A 47 4.40 -13.70 -17.87
C ALA A 47 5.37 -12.93 -16.98
N LYS A 48 5.41 -11.58 -17.07
CA LYS A 48 6.24 -10.71 -16.22
C LYS A 48 5.76 -10.64 -14.78
N VAL A 49 4.48 -10.95 -14.51
CA VAL A 49 3.86 -10.77 -13.19
C VAL A 49 3.87 -12.07 -12.42
N LYS A 50 4.50 -12.05 -11.24
CA LYS A 50 4.57 -13.18 -10.32
C LYS A 50 3.78 -12.85 -9.05
N PHE A 51 3.04 -13.83 -8.57
CA PHE A 51 2.18 -13.68 -7.40
C PHE A 51 2.75 -14.46 -6.22
N TYR A 52 2.88 -13.79 -5.08
CA TYR A 52 3.39 -14.36 -3.84
C TYR A 52 2.40 -14.13 -2.72
N ILE A 53 1.97 -15.21 -2.07
CA ILE A 53 1.13 -15.14 -0.87
C ILE A 53 2.06 -14.95 0.32
N GLY A 54 1.83 -13.89 1.10
CA GLY A 54 2.62 -13.63 2.30
C GLY A 54 2.11 -12.43 3.08
N ASP A 55 2.62 -12.27 4.29
CA ASP A 55 2.23 -11.24 5.24
C ASP A 55 3.46 -10.41 5.64
N VAL A 56 3.37 -9.07 5.57
CA VAL A 56 4.44 -8.16 6.00
C VAL A 56 4.80 -8.31 7.48
N ARG A 57 3.89 -8.84 8.30
CA ARG A 57 4.13 -9.15 9.71
C ARG A 57 5.06 -10.34 9.91
N ASN A 58 5.29 -11.13 8.87
CA ASN A 58 6.21 -12.27 8.87
C ASN A 58 7.44 -11.94 8.03
N ILE A 59 8.55 -11.64 8.70
CA ILE A 59 9.81 -11.27 8.05
C ILE A 59 10.34 -12.40 7.15
N GLN A 60 10.10 -13.67 7.48
CA GLN A 60 10.56 -14.78 6.65
C GLN A 60 9.88 -14.77 5.29
N SER A 61 8.55 -14.54 5.24
CA SER A 61 7.84 -14.46 3.95
C SER A 61 8.31 -13.27 3.08
N LEU A 62 8.82 -12.20 3.71
CA LEU A 62 9.46 -11.09 3.00
C LEU A 62 10.84 -11.50 2.46
N ARG A 63 11.67 -12.16 3.27
CA ARG A 63 12.99 -12.65 2.84
C ARG A 63 12.90 -13.60 1.66
N ASP A 64 11.86 -14.44 1.62
CA ASP A 64 11.66 -15.41 0.54
C ASP A 64 11.32 -14.75 -0.81
N VAL A 65 10.71 -13.55 -0.79
CA VAL A 65 10.30 -12.84 -2.01
C VAL A 65 11.31 -11.79 -2.46
N MET A 66 12.25 -11.37 -1.62
CA MET A 66 13.18 -10.24 -1.87
C MET A 66 14.33 -10.54 -2.85
N PRO A 67 14.92 -11.75 -2.96
CA PRO A 67 16.10 -11.96 -3.79
C PRO A 67 15.91 -11.47 -5.23
N GLY A 68 16.79 -10.58 -5.70
CA GLY A 68 16.73 -9.99 -7.04
C GLY A 68 15.69 -8.88 -7.23
N VAL A 69 15.08 -8.38 -6.17
CA VAL A 69 14.22 -7.20 -6.21
C VAL A 69 15.06 -5.93 -6.15
N HIS A 70 14.82 -4.99 -7.08
CA HIS A 70 15.50 -3.70 -7.12
C HIS A 70 14.67 -2.56 -6.53
N PHE A 71 13.34 -2.58 -6.76
CA PHE A 71 12.41 -1.53 -6.37
C PHE A 71 11.23 -2.08 -5.60
N ILE A 72 10.83 -1.39 -4.53
CA ILE A 72 9.66 -1.77 -3.72
C ILE A 72 8.70 -0.60 -3.59
N PHE A 73 7.41 -0.86 -3.89
CA PHE A 73 6.29 0.01 -3.51
C PHE A 73 5.55 -0.64 -2.35
N HIS A 74 5.74 -0.10 -1.15
CA HIS A 74 5.13 -0.62 0.07
C HIS A 74 3.80 0.06 0.36
N ALA A 75 2.71 -0.65 0.04
CA ALA A 75 1.33 -0.18 0.24
C ALA A 75 0.51 -1.07 1.17
N ALA A 76 1.14 -2.04 1.85
CA ALA A 76 0.44 -2.88 2.82
C ALA A 76 0.12 -2.07 4.08
N ALA A 77 -1.16 -1.97 4.44
CA ALA A 77 -1.60 -1.25 5.62
C ALA A 77 -3.00 -1.65 6.07
N LEU A 78 -3.29 -1.48 7.35
CA LEU A 78 -4.64 -1.26 7.86
C LEU A 78 -4.95 0.24 7.77
N LYS A 79 -6.02 0.61 7.07
CA LYS A 79 -6.36 2.02 6.77
C LYS A 79 -7.77 2.44 7.17
N GLN A 80 -8.63 1.50 7.55
CA GLN A 80 -9.99 1.80 7.98
C GLN A 80 -9.99 2.27 9.42
N VAL A 81 -10.45 3.50 9.67
CA VAL A 81 -10.45 4.11 11.00
C VAL A 81 -11.19 3.24 12.03
N PRO A 82 -12.45 2.79 11.79
CA PRO A 82 -13.14 1.96 12.77
C PRO A 82 -12.38 0.68 13.11
N SER A 83 -11.84 0.00 12.11
CA SER A 83 -11.08 -1.25 12.34
C SER A 83 -9.81 -1.00 13.15
N CYS A 84 -9.12 0.11 12.93
CA CYS A 84 -7.91 0.45 13.69
C CYS A 84 -8.25 0.85 15.13
N GLU A 85 -9.39 1.52 15.36
CA GLU A 85 -9.86 1.84 16.71
C GLU A 85 -10.25 0.59 17.51
N PHE A 86 -10.95 -0.36 16.88
CA PHE A 86 -11.30 -1.62 17.54
C PHE A 86 -10.11 -2.55 17.74
N PHE A 87 -9.13 -2.52 16.83
CA PHE A 87 -7.96 -3.42 16.85
C PHE A 87 -6.64 -2.65 16.69
N PRO A 88 -6.29 -1.75 17.64
CA PRO A 88 -5.13 -0.87 17.48
C PRO A 88 -3.81 -1.65 17.37
N MET A 89 -3.67 -2.78 18.05
CA MET A 89 -2.47 -3.61 17.94
C MET A 89 -2.33 -4.27 16.56
N GLU A 90 -3.42 -4.56 15.86
CA GLU A 90 -3.34 -5.05 14.48
C GLU A 90 -2.87 -3.93 13.52
N ALA A 91 -3.26 -2.67 13.81
CA ALA A 91 -2.73 -1.52 13.09
C ALA A 91 -1.22 -1.35 13.34
N VAL A 92 -0.76 -1.46 14.59
CA VAL A 92 0.68 -1.43 14.94
C VAL A 92 1.44 -2.56 14.24
N ARG A 93 0.99 -3.81 14.38
CA ARG A 93 1.64 -4.97 13.75
C ARG A 93 1.74 -4.86 12.24
N THR A 94 0.72 -4.31 11.58
CA THR A 94 0.72 -4.20 10.11
C THR A 94 1.45 -2.96 9.63
N ASN A 95 1.11 -1.78 10.19
CA ASN A 95 1.61 -0.51 9.69
C ASN A 95 3.03 -0.22 10.19
N VAL A 96 3.34 -0.55 11.43
CA VAL A 96 4.64 -0.25 12.07
C VAL A 96 5.60 -1.42 11.92
N GLU A 97 5.32 -2.55 12.57
CA GLU A 97 6.20 -3.73 12.57
C GLU A 97 6.35 -4.32 11.16
N GLY A 98 5.23 -4.39 10.39
CA GLY A 98 5.27 -4.88 9.01
C GLY A 98 6.12 -4.03 8.08
N THR A 99 6.13 -2.71 8.29
CA THR A 99 7.01 -1.80 7.56
C THR A 99 8.46 -1.99 8.00
N ASP A 100 8.75 -2.10 9.28
CA ASP A 100 10.08 -2.34 9.81
C ASP A 100 10.67 -3.66 9.25
N ASN A 101 9.90 -4.75 9.31
CA ASN A 101 10.28 -6.04 8.73
C ASN A 101 10.63 -5.92 7.24
N LEU A 102 9.80 -5.18 6.47
CA LEU A 102 10.04 -5.00 5.03
C LEU A 102 11.34 -4.23 4.78
N LEU A 103 11.61 -3.17 5.53
CA LEU A 103 12.82 -2.36 5.38
C LEU A 103 14.07 -3.16 5.75
N HIS A 104 14.03 -3.97 6.79
CA HIS A 104 15.12 -4.87 7.14
C HIS A 104 15.37 -5.92 6.04
N ALA A 105 14.33 -6.60 5.57
CA ALA A 105 14.46 -7.57 4.49
C ALA A 105 14.97 -6.92 3.17
N ALA A 106 14.56 -5.69 2.88
CA ALA A 106 15.05 -4.94 1.72
C ALA A 106 16.53 -4.60 1.83
N MET A 107 17.00 -4.16 2.99
CA MET A 107 18.43 -3.91 3.25
C MET A 107 19.26 -5.19 3.15
N GLU A 108 18.78 -6.29 3.74
CA GLU A 108 19.45 -7.61 3.68
C GLU A 108 19.57 -8.13 2.23
N ALA A 109 18.56 -7.89 1.40
CA ALA A 109 18.53 -8.39 0.02
C ALA A 109 19.25 -7.47 -1.00
N GLY A 110 19.75 -6.31 -0.58
CA GLY A 110 20.40 -5.36 -1.48
C GLY A 110 19.45 -4.66 -2.44
N VAL A 111 18.19 -4.42 -2.03
CA VAL A 111 17.23 -3.62 -2.80
C VAL A 111 17.79 -2.21 -3.01
N GLU A 112 17.52 -1.59 -4.15
CA GLU A 112 18.03 -0.26 -4.47
C GLU A 112 17.14 0.85 -3.91
N ARG A 113 15.81 0.72 -4.02
CA ARG A 113 14.86 1.76 -3.62
C ARG A 113 13.59 1.20 -3.02
N VAL A 114 13.12 1.85 -1.96
CA VAL A 114 11.84 1.53 -1.29
C VAL A 114 11.02 2.81 -1.16
N VAL A 115 9.81 2.80 -1.72
CA VAL A 115 8.81 3.85 -1.57
C VAL A 115 7.70 3.35 -0.67
N CYS A 116 7.52 3.98 0.49
CA CYS A 116 6.48 3.65 1.46
C CYS A 116 5.31 4.63 1.36
N LEU A 117 4.09 4.10 1.35
CA LEU A 117 2.88 4.92 1.30
C LEU A 117 2.41 5.30 2.70
N SER A 118 2.31 6.59 2.97
CA SER A 118 1.67 7.15 4.15
C SER A 118 0.39 7.93 3.77
N THR A 119 -0.03 8.85 4.60
CA THR A 119 -1.28 9.59 4.48
C THR A 119 -1.13 10.99 5.09
N ASP A 120 -1.92 11.94 4.61
CA ASP A 120 -2.11 13.27 5.21
C ASP A 120 -2.52 13.19 6.69
N LYS A 121 -3.25 12.12 7.07
CA LYS A 121 -3.72 11.86 8.43
C LYS A 121 -2.60 11.50 9.43
N ALA A 122 -1.39 11.26 8.95
CA ALA A 122 -0.22 11.08 9.79
C ALA A 122 0.38 12.41 10.30
N ALA A 123 0.06 13.54 9.65
CA ALA A 123 0.59 14.86 10.03
C ALA A 123 0.03 15.36 11.37
N TYR A 124 -1.30 15.21 11.57
CA TYR A 124 -2.00 15.52 12.83
C TYR A 124 -2.88 14.33 13.21
N PRO A 125 -2.30 13.26 13.76
CA PRO A 125 -3.02 12.03 14.00
C PRO A 125 -3.99 12.16 15.18
N ILE A 126 -5.29 11.97 14.91
CA ILE A 126 -6.36 12.05 15.91
C ILE A 126 -7.01 10.68 16.19
N ASN A 127 -6.56 9.62 15.54
CA ASN A 127 -7.11 8.27 15.69
C ASN A 127 -6.01 7.21 15.53
N ALA A 128 -6.31 5.97 15.94
CA ALA A 128 -5.35 4.87 15.93
C ALA A 128 -4.73 4.62 14.55
N MET A 129 -5.50 4.78 13.47
CA MET A 129 -4.97 4.66 12.10
C MET A 129 -3.92 5.74 11.83
N GLY A 130 -4.23 7.02 12.06
CA GLY A 130 -3.31 8.13 11.87
C GLY A 130 -2.07 8.01 12.77
N ILE A 131 -2.25 7.64 14.04
CA ILE A 131 -1.15 7.43 15.02
C ILE A 131 -0.21 6.32 14.53
N SER A 132 -0.75 5.17 14.10
CA SER A 132 0.07 4.07 13.58
C SER A 132 0.84 4.46 12.32
N LYS A 133 0.25 5.28 11.45
CA LYS A 133 0.91 5.80 10.25
C LYS A 133 1.98 6.84 10.58
N ALA A 134 1.75 7.71 11.56
CA ALA A 134 2.77 8.65 12.04
C ALA A 134 3.97 7.88 12.63
N MET A 135 3.73 6.87 13.46
CA MET A 135 4.81 6.01 13.98
C MET A 135 5.54 5.27 12.86
N MET A 136 4.81 4.76 11.86
CA MET A 136 5.41 4.15 10.66
C MET A 136 6.37 5.11 9.96
N GLU A 137 6.04 6.40 9.81
CA GLU A 137 6.93 7.40 9.20
C GLU A 137 8.21 7.62 10.01
N HIS A 138 8.13 7.58 11.34
CA HIS A 138 9.33 7.62 12.20
C HIS A 138 10.22 6.40 12.00
N VAL A 139 9.63 5.21 11.91
CA VAL A 139 10.36 3.96 11.61
C VAL A 139 11.03 4.03 10.24
N ILE A 140 10.32 4.51 9.21
CA ILE A 140 10.87 4.70 7.86
C ILE A 140 12.07 5.65 7.90
N THR A 141 11.93 6.79 8.58
CA THR A 141 12.99 7.80 8.69
C THR A 141 14.21 7.25 9.43
N ALA A 142 14.01 6.50 10.51
CA ALA A 142 15.10 5.86 11.26
C ALA A 142 15.84 4.85 10.38
N ASN A 143 15.13 3.96 9.71
CA ASN A 143 15.72 2.97 8.80
C ASN A 143 16.41 3.63 7.59
N ALA A 144 15.86 4.72 7.04
CA ALA A 144 16.50 5.47 5.96
C ALA A 144 17.87 6.04 6.37
N ARG A 145 18.02 6.55 7.59
CA ARG A 145 19.30 7.02 8.13
C ARG A 145 20.32 5.87 8.27
N VAL A 146 19.89 4.73 8.82
CA VAL A 146 20.74 3.54 8.96
C VAL A 146 21.16 3.02 7.59
N SER A 147 20.21 2.94 6.65
CA SER A 147 20.46 2.52 5.27
C SER A 147 21.49 3.40 4.59
N ALA A 148 21.35 4.73 4.67
CA ALA A 148 22.31 5.67 4.08
C ALA A 148 23.72 5.51 4.62
N GLN A 149 23.87 5.25 5.93
CA GLN A 149 25.19 5.01 6.55
C GLN A 149 25.87 3.71 6.09
N ARG A 150 25.07 2.73 5.65
CA ARG A 150 25.56 1.39 5.24
C ARG A 150 25.65 1.21 3.72
N GLY A 151 25.34 2.25 2.94
CA GLY A 151 25.26 2.14 1.48
C GLY A 151 24.10 1.25 1.01
N GLY A 152 23.04 1.15 1.80
CA GLY A 152 21.84 0.38 1.48
C GLY A 152 20.83 1.15 0.62
N PRO A 153 19.58 0.66 0.51
CA PRO A 153 18.54 1.25 -0.32
C PRO A 153 18.24 2.72 -0.01
N VAL A 154 17.86 3.47 -1.05
CA VAL A 154 17.21 4.77 -0.86
C VAL A 154 15.76 4.50 -0.40
N ILE A 155 15.44 4.96 0.81
CA ILE A 155 14.13 4.75 1.42
C ILE A 155 13.42 6.11 1.51
N CYS A 156 12.22 6.20 0.97
CA CYS A 156 11.38 7.39 1.05
C CYS A 156 9.93 7.07 1.40
N CYS A 157 9.19 8.11 1.80
CA CYS A 157 7.81 8.01 2.19
C CYS A 157 7.00 9.10 1.47
N THR A 158 5.80 8.76 0.98
CA THR A 158 4.86 9.69 0.36
C THR A 158 3.60 9.81 1.23
N ARG A 159 3.06 11.03 1.37
CA ARG A 159 1.77 11.28 2.02
C ARG A 159 0.73 11.54 0.95
N TYR A 160 -0.38 10.79 1.00
CA TYR A 160 -1.51 10.96 0.12
C TYR A 160 -2.68 11.63 0.83
N GLY A 161 -3.44 12.42 0.07
CA GLY A 161 -4.78 12.84 0.43
C GLY A 161 -5.80 11.71 0.26
N ASN A 162 -7.07 12.06 0.10
CA ASN A 162 -8.12 11.11 -0.19
C ASN A 162 -8.11 10.76 -1.69
N VAL A 163 -7.79 9.52 -2.00
CA VAL A 163 -7.81 9.04 -3.38
C VAL A 163 -9.26 8.79 -3.81
N MET A 164 -9.72 9.53 -4.82
CA MET A 164 -11.08 9.43 -5.35
C MET A 164 -11.39 8.03 -5.85
N CYS A 165 -12.62 7.56 -5.63
CA CYS A 165 -13.10 6.25 -6.07
C CYS A 165 -12.26 5.06 -5.59
N SER A 166 -11.37 5.25 -4.60
CA SER A 166 -10.65 4.13 -4.01
C SER A 166 -11.63 3.24 -3.21
N ARG A 167 -11.28 1.96 -3.12
CA ARG A 167 -12.12 0.97 -2.42
C ARG A 167 -12.39 1.39 -0.97
N GLY A 168 -13.68 1.42 -0.59
CA GLY A 168 -14.13 1.85 0.75
C GLY A 168 -14.05 3.36 0.97
N SER A 169 -14.02 4.17 -0.09
CA SER A 169 -14.11 5.63 -0.01
C SER A 169 -15.57 6.11 -0.15
N VAL A 170 -15.79 7.37 0.22
CA VAL A 170 -17.13 7.98 0.28
C VAL A 170 -17.82 8.09 -1.10
N ILE A 171 -17.06 8.32 -2.17
CA ILE A 171 -17.65 8.49 -3.50
C ILE A 171 -18.37 7.23 -3.99
N PRO A 172 -17.79 6.02 -3.97
CA PRO A 172 -18.50 4.79 -4.25
C PRO A 172 -19.76 4.59 -3.38
N LEU A 173 -19.68 4.90 -2.08
CA LEU A 173 -20.83 4.82 -1.18
C LEU A 173 -21.97 5.72 -1.65
N PHE A 174 -21.69 6.99 -1.98
CA PHE A 174 -22.69 7.92 -2.47
C PHE A 174 -23.31 7.45 -3.80
N VAL A 175 -22.49 6.94 -4.72
CA VAL A 175 -22.96 6.38 -5.99
C VAL A 175 -23.93 5.20 -5.75
N ASP A 176 -23.61 4.31 -4.82
CA ASP A 176 -24.46 3.17 -4.50
C ASP A 176 -25.77 3.63 -3.82
N GLN A 177 -25.71 4.58 -2.89
CA GLN A 177 -26.90 5.17 -2.28
C GLN A 177 -27.82 5.82 -3.34
N ILE A 178 -27.27 6.61 -4.26
CA ILE A 178 -28.03 7.23 -5.35
C ILE A 178 -28.69 6.17 -6.24
N LYS A 179 -27.97 5.13 -6.63
CA LYS A 179 -28.48 4.03 -7.46
C LYS A 179 -29.62 3.26 -6.79
N ASN A 180 -29.54 3.12 -5.46
CA ASN A 180 -30.54 2.42 -4.68
C ASN A 180 -31.72 3.31 -4.27
N GLY A 181 -31.70 4.61 -4.60
CA GLY A 181 -32.73 5.56 -4.16
C GLY A 181 -32.66 5.86 -2.66
N GLU A 182 -31.50 5.65 -2.03
CA GLU A 182 -31.26 5.91 -0.61
C GLU A 182 -30.78 7.34 -0.39
N PRO A 183 -31.04 7.96 0.76
CA PRO A 183 -30.49 9.27 1.12
C PRO A 183 -28.96 9.22 1.19
N ILE A 184 -28.30 10.25 0.68
CA ILE A 184 -26.85 10.42 0.85
C ILE A 184 -26.54 10.71 2.33
N THR A 185 -25.66 9.91 2.93
CA THR A 185 -25.21 10.09 4.32
C THR A 185 -24.04 11.05 4.40
N ILE A 186 -24.29 12.25 4.93
CA ILE A 186 -23.26 13.28 5.15
C ILE A 186 -22.94 13.31 6.66
N THR A 187 -21.68 13.06 7.01
CA THR A 187 -21.22 13.06 8.42
C THR A 187 -21.15 14.48 8.95
N ASP A 188 -20.58 15.38 8.18
CA ASP A 188 -20.40 16.79 8.50
C ASP A 188 -20.38 17.60 7.19
N PRO A 189 -21.32 18.54 6.97
CA PRO A 189 -21.43 19.31 5.74
C PRO A 189 -20.23 20.27 5.51
N ASP A 190 -19.56 20.69 6.58
CA ASP A 190 -18.43 21.61 6.51
C ASP A 190 -17.07 20.90 6.39
N MET A 191 -17.08 19.58 6.32
CA MET A 191 -15.87 18.77 6.24
C MET A 191 -15.15 18.92 4.90
N THR A 192 -13.89 19.36 4.92
CA THR A 192 -13.03 19.47 3.76
C THR A 192 -12.04 18.29 3.64
N ARG A 193 -11.60 17.97 2.42
CA ARG A 193 -10.61 16.93 2.15
C ARG A 193 -9.71 17.33 1.00
N PHE A 194 -8.43 16.94 1.08
CA PHE A 194 -7.55 16.93 -0.07
C PHE A 194 -7.89 15.72 -0.95
N LEU A 195 -8.41 16.00 -2.14
CA LEU A 195 -8.76 14.96 -3.10
C LEU A 195 -7.69 14.86 -4.17
N MET A 196 -7.41 13.63 -4.60
CA MET A 196 -6.53 13.32 -5.71
C MET A 196 -7.04 12.10 -6.47
N ASN A 197 -6.72 11.97 -7.73
CA ASN A 197 -6.98 10.74 -8.48
C ASN A 197 -5.83 9.73 -8.31
N LEU A 198 -6.00 8.50 -8.85
CA LEU A 198 -4.99 7.45 -8.75
C LEU A 198 -3.76 7.70 -9.62
N ASP A 199 -3.89 8.49 -10.69
CA ASP A 199 -2.78 8.79 -11.59
C ASP A 199 -1.89 9.92 -11.02
N GLU A 200 -2.46 10.76 -10.14
CA GLU A 200 -1.73 11.79 -9.38
C GLU A 200 -1.02 11.20 -8.13
N ALA A 201 -1.43 10.02 -7.69
CA ALA A 201 -0.92 9.35 -6.51
C ALA A 201 0.34 8.55 -6.82
#